data_9e57850f08acd53ea9a09277fdc462db
#
_entry.id   9e57850f08acd53ea9a09277fdc462db
#
_cell.length_a   1.000
_cell.length_b   1.000
_cell.length_c   1.000
_cell.angle_alpha   90.00
_cell.angle_beta   90.00
_cell.angle_gamma   90.00
#
_symmetry.space_group_name_H-M   'P 1'
#
loop_
_entity.id
_entity.type
_entity.pdbx_description
1 polymer ?
#
loop_
_entity_poly.entity_id
_entity_poly.type
_entity_poly.pdbx_seq_one_letter_code
_entity_poly.pdbx_strand_id
1 'polypeptide(L)'
;LFGSDLHARYARRFGSTDYRRAGALRGTFLKAVNEDLSAIARAIEVPVLLIYGSEDRETPPEIGTRFAALMPRAELHLLDGFGHLDILGRGAYQCEHLIARFLERHAR
;
A
#
# COMPACT_ATOMS: atom_id res chain seq x y z
N LEU A 1 -7.86 1.30 1.82
CA LEU A 1 -8.98 0.57 2.41
C LEU A 1 -8.53 -0.20 3.63
N PHE A 2 -7.72 -1.21 3.40
CA PHE A 2 -7.21 -2.03 4.50
C PHE A 2 -6.34 -1.21 5.46
N GLY A 3 -5.46 -0.36 4.92
CA GLY A 3 -4.62 0.51 5.72
C GLY A 3 -5.41 1.57 6.49
N SER A 4 -6.51 2.06 5.91
CA SER A 4 -7.36 3.04 6.58
C SER A 4 -8.05 2.46 7.81
N ASP A 5 -8.51 1.21 7.72
CA ASP A 5 -9.13 0.53 8.86
C ASP A 5 -8.13 0.33 10.00
N LEU A 6 -6.93 -0.12 9.67
CA LEU A 6 -5.87 -0.30 10.67
C LEU A 6 -5.51 1.03 11.32
N HIS A 7 -5.38 2.09 10.52
CA HIS A 7 -5.06 3.40 11.04
C HIS A 7 -6.14 3.92 11.99
N ALA A 8 -7.41 3.78 11.62
CA ALA A 8 -8.52 4.20 12.44
C ALA A 8 -8.58 3.41 13.76
N ARG A 9 -8.31 2.12 13.70
CA ARG A 9 -8.26 1.27 14.89
C ARG A 9 -7.14 1.69 15.83
N TYR A 10 -5.97 2.00 15.29
CA TYR A 10 -4.85 2.49 16.09
C TYR A 10 -5.19 3.82 16.74
N ALA A 11 -5.75 4.75 15.98
CA ALA A 11 -6.12 6.07 16.48
C ALA A 11 -7.12 5.96 17.64
N ARG A 12 -8.10 5.08 17.52
CA ARG A 12 -9.09 4.86 18.59
C ARG A 12 -8.48 4.24 19.83
N ARG A 13 -7.55 3.30 19.65
CA ARG A 13 -6.90 2.60 20.75
C ARG A 13 -6.03 3.53 21.56
N PHE A 14 -5.31 4.43 20.92
CA PHE A 14 -4.37 5.32 21.59
C PHE A 14 -4.94 6.70 21.92
N GLY A 15 -6.16 6.99 21.47
CA GLY A 15 -6.85 8.24 21.78
C GLY A 15 -6.47 9.37 20.83
N SER A 16 -7.46 10.23 20.55
CA SER A 16 -7.29 11.38 19.66
C SER A 16 -6.44 12.48 20.26
N THR A 17 -6.18 12.45 21.58
CA THR A 17 -5.38 13.46 22.26
C THR A 17 -3.89 13.35 21.94
N ASP A 18 -3.45 12.24 21.35
CA ASP A 18 -2.06 12.02 21.02
C ASP A 18 -1.67 12.50 19.63
N TYR A 19 -2.36 13.49 19.14
CA TYR A 19 -2.06 14.09 17.84
C TYR A 19 -0.59 14.55 17.73
N ARG A 20 -0.03 14.99 18.86
CA ARG A 20 1.37 15.41 18.92
C ARG A 20 2.35 14.28 18.65
N ARG A 21 1.91 13.04 18.89
CA ARG A 21 2.73 11.84 18.69
C ARG A 21 2.44 11.17 17.35
N ALA A 22 1.66 11.83 16.49
CA ALA A 22 1.26 11.26 15.21
C ALA A 22 2.45 10.77 14.38
N GLY A 23 3.56 11.51 14.39
CA GLY A 23 4.76 11.11 13.67
C GLY A 23 5.39 9.84 14.22
N ALA A 24 5.50 9.74 15.56
CA ALA A 24 6.04 8.55 16.21
C ALA A 24 5.10 7.35 16.06
N LEU A 25 3.79 7.59 16.22
CA LEU A 25 2.77 6.55 16.05
C LEU A 25 2.72 6.05 14.62
N ARG A 26 2.97 6.91 13.65
CA ARG A 26 3.03 6.53 12.25
C ARG A 26 4.12 5.48 12.00
N GLY A 27 5.31 5.69 12.55
CA GLY A 27 6.39 4.72 12.43
C GLY A 27 6.03 3.38 13.05
N THR A 28 5.40 3.41 14.22
CA THR A 28 4.94 2.20 14.90
C THR A 28 3.85 1.50 14.10
N PHE A 29 2.91 2.27 13.54
CA PHE A 29 1.85 1.73 12.69
C PHE A 29 2.42 1.03 11.46
N LEU A 30 3.36 1.67 10.75
CA LEU A 30 3.97 1.10 9.56
C LEU A 30 4.72 -0.19 9.88
N LYS A 31 5.41 -0.21 11.00
CA LYS A 31 6.12 -1.40 11.44
C LYS A 31 5.16 -2.54 11.75
N ALA A 32 4.06 -2.24 12.44
CA ALA A 32 3.04 -3.23 12.76
C ALA A 32 2.41 -3.83 11.50
N VAL A 33 2.08 -2.99 10.52
CA VAL A 33 1.55 -3.46 9.24
C VAL A 33 2.54 -4.41 8.57
N ASN A 34 3.81 -4.05 8.53
CA ASN A 34 4.84 -4.89 7.95
C ASN A 34 4.94 -6.25 8.64
N GLU A 35 4.96 -6.26 9.95
CA GLU A 35 5.11 -7.50 10.72
C GLU A 35 3.89 -8.39 10.59
N ASP A 36 2.69 -7.80 10.73
CA ASP A 36 1.44 -8.56 10.72
C ASP A 36 1.11 -9.14 9.35
N LEU A 37 1.45 -8.45 8.28
CA LEU A 37 1.06 -8.83 6.93
C LEU A 37 2.14 -9.57 6.15
N SER A 38 3.38 -9.61 6.64
CA SER A 38 4.47 -10.26 5.93
C SER A 38 4.23 -11.74 5.72
N ALA A 39 3.76 -12.44 6.74
CA ALA A 39 3.48 -13.87 6.65
C ALA A 39 2.34 -14.15 5.65
N ILE A 40 1.32 -13.31 5.67
CA ILE A 40 0.20 -13.41 4.74
C ILE A 40 0.68 -13.17 3.31
N ALA A 41 1.50 -12.14 3.11
CA ALA A 41 2.03 -11.81 1.80
C ALA A 41 2.84 -12.95 1.21
N ARG A 42 3.68 -13.60 2.01
CA ARG A 42 4.48 -14.72 1.54
C ARG A 42 3.64 -15.91 1.07
N ALA A 43 2.44 -16.05 1.59
CA ALA A 43 1.54 -17.13 1.24
C ALA A 43 0.73 -16.87 -0.04
N ILE A 44 0.80 -15.66 -0.58
CA ILE A 44 0.05 -15.30 -1.79
C ILE A 44 0.82 -15.80 -3.01
N GLU A 45 0.24 -16.72 -3.74
CA GLU A 45 0.87 -17.33 -4.92
C GLU A 45 0.26 -16.88 -6.24
N VAL A 46 -0.87 -16.18 -6.20
CA VAL A 46 -1.52 -15.66 -7.40
C VAL A 46 -0.78 -14.41 -7.90
N PRO A 47 -0.95 -14.05 -9.18
CA PRO A 47 -0.40 -12.79 -9.69
C PRO A 47 -1.00 -11.60 -8.95
N VAL A 48 -0.14 -10.65 -8.57
CA VAL A 48 -0.55 -9.47 -7.83
C VAL A 48 0.03 -8.24 -8.52
N LEU A 49 -0.80 -7.23 -8.72
CA LEU A 49 -0.37 -5.93 -9.22
C LEU A 49 -0.42 -4.93 -8.07
N LEU A 50 0.71 -4.31 -7.80
CA LEU A 50 0.84 -3.29 -6.77
C LEU A 50 1.10 -1.94 -7.46
N ILE A 51 0.25 -0.96 -7.17
CA ILE A 51 0.41 0.40 -7.71
C ILE A 51 0.49 1.36 -6.54
N TYR A 52 1.60 2.08 -6.45
CA TYR A 52 1.84 3.05 -5.38
C TYR A 52 2.27 4.38 -5.98
N GLY A 53 1.93 5.46 -5.29
CA GLY A 53 2.47 6.78 -5.62
C GLY A 53 3.77 7.01 -4.88
N SER A 54 4.75 7.60 -5.54
CA SER A 54 6.05 7.87 -4.92
C SER A 54 5.96 8.89 -3.77
N GLU A 55 4.91 9.71 -3.79
CA GLU A 55 4.68 10.74 -2.76
C GLU A 55 3.59 10.34 -1.76
N ASP A 56 3.20 9.07 -1.75
CA ASP A 56 2.19 8.58 -0.83
C ASP A 56 2.74 8.51 0.59
N ARG A 57 2.12 9.27 1.49
CA ARG A 57 2.53 9.32 2.90
C ARG A 57 1.63 8.49 3.81
N GLU A 58 0.50 8.04 3.33
CA GLU A 58 -0.41 7.18 4.10
C GLU A 58 -0.03 5.72 3.95
N THR A 59 0.21 5.29 2.71
CA THR A 59 0.78 3.98 2.42
C THR A 59 2.05 4.21 1.61
N PRO A 60 3.18 4.43 2.27
CA PRO A 60 4.42 4.76 1.59
C PRO A 60 4.87 3.70 0.59
N PRO A 61 5.53 4.11 -0.49
CA PRO A 61 5.98 3.17 -1.52
C PRO A 61 6.93 2.09 -1.00
N GLU A 62 7.60 2.33 0.13
CA GLU A 62 8.44 1.33 0.78
C GLU A 62 7.66 0.07 1.16
N ILE A 63 6.39 0.23 1.52
CA ILE A 63 5.51 -0.90 1.82
C ILE A 63 5.29 -1.72 0.56
N GLY A 64 5.03 -1.06 -0.57
CA GLY A 64 4.87 -1.74 -1.86
C GLY A 64 6.10 -2.51 -2.27
N THR A 65 7.27 -1.90 -2.09
CA THR A 65 8.55 -2.55 -2.39
C THR A 65 8.74 -3.80 -1.53
N ARG A 66 8.39 -3.70 -0.25
CA ARG A 66 8.50 -4.83 0.65
C ARG A 66 7.54 -5.96 0.28
N PHE A 67 6.30 -5.63 -0.03
CA PHE A 67 5.34 -6.65 -0.47
C PHE A 67 5.78 -7.31 -1.78
N ALA A 68 6.28 -6.52 -2.72
CA ALA A 68 6.78 -7.08 -3.98
C ALA A 68 7.92 -8.07 -3.75
N ALA A 69 8.77 -7.82 -2.75
CA ALA A 69 9.84 -8.73 -2.40
C ALA A 69 9.33 -10.02 -1.73
N LEU A 70 8.19 -9.95 -1.05
CA LEU A 70 7.64 -11.10 -0.31
C LEU A 70 6.73 -11.97 -1.17
N MET A 71 6.02 -11.37 -2.13
CA MET A 71 5.05 -12.09 -2.97
C MET A 71 5.74 -12.58 -4.25
N PRO A 72 5.75 -13.89 -4.51
CA PRO A 72 6.55 -14.44 -5.63
C PRO A 72 6.10 -13.97 -7.00
N ARG A 73 4.83 -13.60 -7.15
CA ARG A 73 4.28 -13.19 -8.44
C ARG A 73 3.76 -11.75 -8.44
N ALA A 74 4.37 -10.92 -7.62
CA ALA A 74 4.00 -9.51 -7.55
C ALA A 74 4.72 -8.68 -8.60
N GLU A 75 4.00 -7.72 -9.14
CA GLU A 75 4.49 -6.72 -10.08
C GLU A 75 4.22 -5.36 -9.45
N LEU A 76 5.26 -4.53 -9.27
CA LEU A 76 5.15 -3.24 -8.62
C LEU A 76 5.34 -2.10 -9.61
N HIS A 77 4.46 -1.13 -9.58
CA HIS A 77 4.59 0.11 -10.34
C HIS A 77 4.53 1.29 -9.39
N LEU A 78 5.53 2.13 -9.44
CA LEU A 78 5.57 3.37 -8.69
C LEU A 78 5.24 4.53 -9.62
N LEU A 79 4.17 5.24 -9.33
CA LEU A 79 3.78 6.40 -10.12
C LEU A 79 4.45 7.64 -9.53
N ASP A 80 5.42 8.16 -10.26
CA ASP A 80 6.26 9.25 -9.79
C ASP A 80 5.46 10.55 -9.59
N GLY A 81 5.66 11.17 -8.44
CA GLY A 81 5.01 12.43 -8.10
C GLY A 81 3.57 12.31 -7.62
N PHE A 82 3.05 11.10 -7.46
CA PHE A 82 1.66 10.90 -7.07
C PHE A 82 1.56 10.57 -5.57
N GLY A 83 0.60 11.23 -4.90
CA GLY A 83 0.25 10.92 -3.52
C GLY A 83 -0.86 9.89 -3.46
N HIS A 84 -1.34 9.64 -2.24
CA HIS A 84 -2.32 8.59 -1.98
C HIS A 84 -3.60 8.72 -2.81
N LEU A 85 -4.17 9.91 -2.85
CA LEU A 85 -5.42 10.15 -3.56
C LEU A 85 -5.23 10.39 -5.05
N ASP A 86 -4.03 10.73 -5.47
CA ASP A 86 -3.73 11.03 -6.88
C ASP A 86 -3.89 9.81 -7.77
N ILE A 87 -3.68 8.63 -7.21
CA ILE A 87 -3.76 7.35 -7.94
C ILE A 87 -5.12 7.20 -8.61
N LEU A 88 -6.20 7.53 -7.90
CA LEU A 88 -7.55 7.44 -8.42
C LEU A 88 -8.04 8.74 -9.04
N GLY A 89 -7.27 9.81 -8.92
CA GLY A 89 -7.56 11.11 -9.54
C GLY A 89 -6.81 11.26 -10.85
N ARG A 90 -5.79 12.10 -10.86
CA ARG A 90 -5.02 12.39 -12.07
C ARG A 90 -4.20 11.20 -12.57
N GLY A 91 -4.01 10.17 -11.75
CA GLY A 91 -3.34 8.93 -12.14
C GLY A 91 -4.28 7.85 -12.66
N ALA A 92 -5.58 8.12 -12.77
CA ALA A 92 -6.57 7.11 -13.12
C ALA A 92 -6.30 6.43 -14.47
N TYR A 93 -5.90 7.20 -15.47
CA TYR A 93 -5.59 6.63 -16.80
C TYR A 93 -4.39 5.68 -16.75
N GLN A 94 -3.36 6.06 -16.02
CA GLN A 94 -2.18 5.21 -15.86
C GLN A 94 -2.51 3.93 -15.15
N CYS A 95 -3.31 4.02 -14.07
CA CYS A 95 -3.76 2.84 -13.34
C CYS A 95 -4.61 1.93 -14.21
N GLU A 96 -5.56 2.50 -14.96
CA GLU A 96 -6.40 1.74 -15.86
C GLU A 96 -5.56 0.98 -16.88
N HIS A 97 -4.59 1.64 -17.47
CA HIS A 97 -3.69 1.03 -18.44
C HIS A 97 -2.89 -0.13 -17.84
N LEU A 98 -2.32 0.10 -16.65
CA LEU A 98 -1.56 -0.93 -15.95
C LEU A 98 -2.42 -2.13 -15.60
N ILE A 99 -3.62 -1.88 -15.10
CA ILE A 99 -4.58 -2.93 -14.74
C ILE A 99 -4.99 -3.73 -15.97
N ALA A 100 -5.32 -3.04 -17.05
CA ALA A 100 -5.73 -3.71 -18.30
C ALA A 100 -4.63 -4.62 -18.82
N ARG A 101 -3.39 -4.15 -18.85
CA ARG A 101 -2.26 -4.95 -19.31
C ARG A 101 -1.98 -6.12 -18.39
N PHE A 102 -2.10 -5.91 -17.09
CA PHE A 102 -1.93 -6.97 -16.12
C PHE A 102 -2.97 -8.08 -16.34
N LEU A 103 -4.22 -7.69 -16.51
CA LEU A 103 -5.31 -8.65 -16.72
C LEU A 103 -5.11 -9.42 -18.03
N GLU A 104 -4.66 -8.75 -19.10
CA GLU A 104 -4.37 -9.43 -20.37
C GLU A 104 -3.30 -10.52 -20.19
N ARG A 105 -2.25 -10.23 -19.44
CA ARG A 105 -1.16 -11.19 -19.24
C ARG A 105 -1.57 -12.39 -18.40
N HIS A 106 -2.58 -12.24 -17.55
CA HIS A 106 -2.99 -13.28 -16.60
C HIS A 106 -4.40 -13.79 -16.84
N ALA A 107 -5.09 -13.32 -17.87
CA ALA A 107 -6.39 -13.84 -18.25
C ALA A 107 -6.23 -15.20 -18.93
N ARG A 108 -7.26 -16.02 -18.81
CA ARG A 108 -7.31 -17.31 -19.48
C ARG A 108 -8.36 -17.31 -20.58
#